data_c97a1190b29ca58ab316b495a65068db
#
_entry.id   c97a1190b29ca58ab316b495a65068db
#
_cell.length_a   1.000
_cell.length_b   1.000
_cell.length_c   1.000
_cell.angle_alpha   90.00
_cell.angle_beta   90.00
_cell.angle_gamma   90.00
#
_symmetry.space_group_name_H-M   'P 1'
#
loop_
_entity.id
_entity.type
_entity.pdbx_description
1 polymer ?
#
loop_
_entity_poly.entity_id
_entity_poly.type
_entity_poly.pdbx_seq_one_letter_code
_entity_poly.pdbx_strand_id
1 'polypeptide(L)'
;MKEMNRREFLTLSGAAVVALSLAGCGGGSYAPPAPAAPTGKEAKVLEAINKYREPLPPLTLDSGLDPAMKIVVKIAKGEMKYDKKAVEALGNAIVDYNEVGAPIGIVFDHDTGYMMPVYVYSEDVEKMAQNLLNAEDVNLKSPAITLVNIQTFEYNGTTFWVALVAKSKK
;
A
#
# COMPACT_ATOMS: atom_id res chain seq x y z
N MET A 1 6.48 -37.12 -2.19
CA MET A 1 5.93 -35.76 -2.39
C MET A 1 5.74 -35.56 -3.88
N LYS A 2 4.48 -35.34 -4.32
CA LYS A 2 4.14 -35.18 -5.73
C LYS A 2 4.40 -33.73 -6.14
N GLU A 3 5.34 -33.51 -7.08
CA GLU A 3 5.61 -32.17 -7.59
C GLU A 3 4.40 -31.65 -8.35
N MET A 4 3.86 -30.51 -7.89
CA MET A 4 2.75 -29.82 -8.54
C MET A 4 3.23 -29.14 -9.82
N ASN A 5 2.62 -29.45 -10.95
CA ASN A 5 3.00 -28.92 -12.26
C ASN A 5 2.51 -27.45 -12.39
N ARG A 6 3.29 -26.61 -13.11
CA ARG A 6 3.02 -25.17 -13.32
C ARG A 6 1.61 -24.88 -13.82
N ARG A 7 0.99 -25.82 -14.52
CA ARG A 7 -0.40 -25.69 -14.99
C ARG A 7 -1.44 -25.83 -13.88
N GLU A 8 -1.18 -26.64 -12.85
CA GLU A 8 -2.08 -26.80 -11.69
C GLU A 8 -2.02 -25.58 -10.75
N PHE A 9 -0.88 -24.91 -10.68
CA PHE A 9 -0.74 -23.66 -9.92
C PHE A 9 -1.57 -22.53 -10.53
N LEU A 10 -1.62 -22.43 -11.87
CA LEU A 10 -2.40 -21.39 -12.57
C LEU A 10 -3.93 -21.63 -12.52
N THR A 11 -4.38 -22.85 -12.31
CA THR A 11 -5.81 -23.16 -12.15
C THR A 11 -6.34 -22.93 -10.74
N LEU A 12 -5.49 -22.98 -9.71
CA LEU A 12 -5.91 -22.67 -8.33
C LEU A 12 -5.98 -21.16 -8.04
N SER A 13 -5.21 -20.34 -8.78
CA SER A 13 -5.25 -18.87 -8.64
C SER A 13 -6.30 -18.20 -9.52
N GLY A 14 -6.98 -18.95 -10.38
CA GLY A 14 -7.94 -18.43 -11.38
C GLY A 14 -9.42 -18.46 -10.99
N ALA A 15 -9.79 -18.87 -9.78
CA ALA A 15 -11.19 -19.17 -9.44
C ALA A 15 -11.94 -18.05 -8.67
N ALA A 16 -11.51 -16.80 -8.72
CA ALA A 16 -12.21 -15.71 -8.04
C ALA A 16 -12.43 -14.44 -8.88
N VAL A 17 -12.40 -14.54 -10.22
CA VAL A 17 -12.75 -13.39 -11.08
C VAL A 17 -13.70 -13.82 -12.17
N VAL A 18 -14.93 -14.16 -11.82
CA VAL A 18 -16.03 -14.19 -12.77
C VAL A 18 -17.28 -13.67 -12.08
N ALA A 19 -17.50 -12.39 -12.17
CA ALA A 19 -18.82 -11.78 -12.31
C ALA A 19 -18.67 -10.28 -12.42
N LEU A 20 -18.74 -9.74 -13.60
CA LEU A 20 -19.34 -8.47 -14.00
C LEU A 20 -18.66 -7.93 -15.27
N SER A 21 -18.87 -8.62 -16.39
CA SER A 21 -18.70 -7.99 -17.70
C SER A 21 -19.66 -8.61 -18.71
N LEU A 22 -20.92 -8.21 -18.62
CA LEU A 22 -21.88 -8.37 -19.70
C LEU A 22 -22.73 -7.09 -19.75
N ALA A 23 -22.24 -6.09 -20.45
CA ALA A 23 -23.06 -5.18 -21.25
C ALA A 23 -22.14 -4.12 -21.90
N GLY A 24 -22.06 -4.11 -23.21
CA GLY A 24 -21.46 -2.99 -23.93
C GLY A 24 -20.62 -3.37 -25.13
N CYS A 25 -21.32 -3.70 -26.20
CA CYS A 25 -20.78 -3.76 -27.56
C CYS A 25 -20.24 -2.42 -28.02
N GLY A 26 -19.05 -2.35 -28.61
CA GLY A 26 -18.69 -1.28 -29.55
C GLY A 26 -17.47 -0.45 -29.17
N GLY A 27 -16.39 -0.55 -29.98
CA GLY A 27 -15.35 0.46 -30.08
C GLY A 27 -14.03 0.11 -29.37
N GLY A 28 -13.04 -0.34 -30.15
CA GLY A 28 -11.71 -0.65 -29.67
C GLY A 28 -10.98 0.59 -29.13
N SER A 29 -10.87 0.66 -27.82
CA SER A 29 -9.86 1.41 -27.11
C SER A 29 -9.16 0.42 -26.20
N TYR A 30 -7.87 0.23 -26.39
CA TYR A 30 -7.02 -0.46 -25.45
C TYR A 30 -6.95 0.38 -24.16
N ALA A 31 -7.94 0.23 -23.28
CA ALA A 31 -7.78 0.71 -21.91
C ALA A 31 -6.77 -0.22 -21.22
N PRO A 32 -5.74 0.31 -20.54
CA PRO A 32 -4.88 -0.51 -19.71
C PRO A 32 -5.73 -1.30 -18.71
N PRO A 33 -5.37 -2.55 -18.40
CA PRO A 33 -6.13 -3.33 -17.44
C PRO A 33 -6.25 -2.55 -16.14
N ALA A 34 -7.48 -2.45 -15.61
CA ALA A 34 -7.72 -1.82 -14.33
C ALA A 34 -6.81 -2.48 -13.26
N PRO A 35 -6.21 -1.70 -12.35
CA PRO A 35 -5.42 -2.25 -11.27
C PRO A 35 -6.21 -3.34 -10.56
N ALA A 36 -5.59 -4.50 -10.34
CA ALA A 36 -6.22 -5.58 -9.60
C ALA A 36 -6.68 -5.05 -8.24
N ALA A 37 -7.94 -5.29 -7.88
CA ALA A 37 -8.44 -4.90 -6.57
C ALA A 37 -7.56 -5.55 -5.48
N PRO A 38 -7.24 -4.83 -4.40
CA PRO A 38 -6.46 -5.39 -3.32
C PRO A 38 -7.18 -6.59 -2.71
N THR A 39 -6.42 -7.59 -2.29
CA THR A 39 -6.96 -8.78 -1.62
C THR A 39 -6.30 -8.95 -0.26
N GLY A 40 -7.00 -9.58 0.67
CA GLY A 40 -6.44 -9.89 1.98
C GLY A 40 -6.31 -8.70 2.92
N LYS A 41 -5.20 -8.65 3.66
CA LYS A 41 -4.94 -7.67 4.73
C LYS A 41 -4.84 -6.23 4.19
N GLU A 42 -4.20 -6.03 3.04
CA GLU A 42 -4.03 -4.72 2.41
C GLU A 42 -5.36 -4.10 1.99
N ALA A 43 -6.33 -4.92 1.56
CA ALA A 43 -7.67 -4.45 1.24
C ALA A 43 -8.38 -3.89 2.48
N LYS A 44 -8.25 -4.55 3.60
CA LYS A 44 -8.81 -4.07 4.88
C LYS A 44 -8.17 -2.78 5.36
N VAL A 45 -6.85 -2.65 5.19
CA VAL A 45 -6.14 -1.40 5.50
C VAL A 45 -6.61 -0.27 4.59
N LEU A 46 -6.76 -0.52 3.29
CA LEU A 46 -7.28 0.48 2.35
C LEU A 46 -8.70 0.93 2.71
N GLU A 47 -9.56 -0.01 3.08
CA GLU A 47 -10.91 0.27 3.56
C GLU A 47 -10.88 1.19 4.79
N ALA A 48 -10.02 0.88 5.79
CA ALA A 48 -9.86 1.69 6.98
C ALA A 48 -9.36 3.12 6.67
N ILE A 49 -8.36 3.24 5.78
CA ILE A 49 -7.84 4.54 5.34
C ILE A 49 -8.94 5.34 4.64
N ASN A 50 -9.67 4.75 3.69
CA ASN A 50 -10.72 5.43 2.95
C ASN A 50 -11.87 5.85 3.86
N LYS A 51 -12.24 5.04 4.84
CA LYS A 51 -13.22 5.40 5.87
C LYS A 51 -12.75 6.59 6.72
N TYR A 52 -11.48 6.60 7.15
CA TYR A 52 -10.88 7.74 7.85
C TYR A 52 -10.94 9.02 7.02
N ARG A 53 -10.82 8.91 5.69
CA ARG A 53 -10.77 10.05 4.77
C ARG A 53 -12.13 10.65 4.43
N GLU A 54 -13.23 10.03 4.76
CA GLU A 54 -14.56 10.57 4.45
C GLU A 54 -14.72 12.01 4.97
N PRO A 55 -15.25 12.97 4.17
CA PRO A 55 -15.84 12.83 2.82
C PRO A 55 -14.86 13.07 1.65
N LEU A 56 -13.56 12.97 1.84
CA LEU A 56 -12.56 13.14 0.77
C LEU A 56 -12.65 12.02 -0.27
N PRO A 57 -12.15 12.25 -1.52
CA PRO A 57 -12.06 11.20 -2.52
C PRO A 57 -11.26 9.98 -1.99
N PRO A 58 -11.73 8.75 -2.27
CA PRO A 58 -11.02 7.56 -1.86
C PRO A 58 -9.66 7.43 -2.55
N LEU A 59 -8.70 6.82 -1.86
CA LEU A 59 -7.41 6.45 -2.44
C LEU A 59 -7.55 5.23 -3.31
N THR A 60 -6.77 5.19 -4.39
CA THR A 60 -6.63 4.04 -5.28
C THR A 60 -5.23 3.45 -5.17
N LEU A 61 -5.13 2.12 -5.26
CA LEU A 61 -3.84 1.44 -5.24
C LEU A 61 -3.01 1.78 -6.48
N ASP A 62 -1.72 2.02 -6.28
CA ASP A 62 -0.75 2.20 -7.35
C ASP A 62 0.50 1.33 -7.11
N SER A 63 0.67 0.30 -7.95
CA SER A 63 1.85 -0.57 -7.93
C SER A 63 3.14 0.14 -8.35
N GLY A 64 3.06 1.32 -8.96
CA GLY A 64 4.23 2.14 -9.25
C GLY A 64 5.00 2.56 -7.99
N LEU A 65 4.35 2.58 -6.83
CA LEU A 65 4.98 2.83 -5.53
C LEU A 65 5.66 1.58 -4.91
N ASP A 66 5.51 0.38 -5.49
CA ASP A 66 6.11 -0.85 -4.96
C ASP A 66 7.62 -0.78 -4.72
N PRO A 67 8.45 -0.19 -5.62
CA PRO A 67 9.88 -0.08 -5.40
C PRO A 67 10.21 0.74 -4.14
N ALA A 68 9.53 1.86 -3.94
CA ALA A 68 9.70 2.69 -2.74
C ALA A 68 9.19 1.98 -1.48
N MET A 69 8.04 1.34 -1.56
CA MET A 69 7.45 0.59 -0.45
C MET A 69 8.36 -0.54 0.04
N LYS A 70 9.01 -1.27 -0.87
CA LYS A 70 9.99 -2.32 -0.50
C LYS A 70 11.16 -1.76 0.31
N ILE A 71 11.63 -0.55 -0.01
CA ILE A 71 12.69 0.12 0.76
C ILE A 71 12.17 0.50 2.14
N VAL A 72 10.99 1.11 2.21
CA VAL A 72 10.34 1.50 3.47
C VAL A 72 10.17 0.30 4.41
N VAL A 73 9.66 -0.83 3.91
CA VAL A 73 9.48 -2.04 4.72
C VAL A 73 10.82 -2.59 5.22
N LYS A 74 11.89 -2.59 4.41
CA LYS A 74 13.22 -3.01 4.86
C LYS A 74 13.75 -2.14 5.98
N ILE A 75 13.54 -0.82 5.89
CA ILE A 75 13.95 0.11 6.94
C ILE A 75 13.13 -0.15 8.21
N ALA A 76 11.80 -0.31 8.09
CA ALA A 76 10.90 -0.57 9.20
C ALA A 76 11.21 -1.89 9.95
N LYS A 77 11.74 -2.87 9.24
CA LYS A 77 12.17 -4.17 9.79
C LYS A 77 13.61 -4.15 10.36
N GLY A 78 14.32 -3.02 10.23
CA GLY A 78 15.73 -2.92 10.62
C GLY A 78 16.69 -3.64 9.68
N GLU A 79 16.22 -4.10 8.51
CA GLU A 79 17.04 -4.75 7.48
C GLU A 79 17.88 -3.76 6.66
N MET A 80 17.52 -2.47 6.73
CA MET A 80 18.22 -1.35 6.07
C MET A 80 18.21 -0.15 6.99
N LYS A 81 19.36 0.55 7.11
CA LYS A 81 19.42 1.83 7.82
C LYS A 81 18.82 2.95 6.97
N TYR A 82 18.17 3.90 7.62
CA TYR A 82 17.75 5.16 7.00
C TYR A 82 18.93 6.10 6.91
N ASP A 83 19.76 5.93 5.91
CA ASP A 83 20.96 6.72 5.63
C ASP A 83 20.85 7.41 4.25
N LYS A 84 21.90 8.12 3.85
CA LYS A 84 21.95 8.82 2.57
C LYS A 84 21.65 7.90 1.37
N LYS A 85 22.11 6.65 1.41
CA LYS A 85 21.85 5.67 0.32
C LYS A 85 20.38 5.27 0.26
N ALA A 86 19.75 5.08 1.42
CA ALA A 86 18.33 4.79 1.49
C ALA A 86 17.49 5.97 0.96
N VAL A 87 17.86 7.21 1.32
CA VAL A 87 17.20 8.43 0.82
C VAL A 87 17.34 8.57 -0.69
N GLU A 88 18.54 8.35 -1.25
CA GLU A 88 18.77 8.35 -2.71
C GLU A 88 17.95 7.26 -3.41
N ALA A 89 17.91 6.05 -2.85
CA ALA A 89 17.14 4.95 -3.41
C ALA A 89 15.63 5.23 -3.39
N LEU A 90 15.11 5.81 -2.30
CA LEU A 90 13.73 6.26 -2.21
C LEU A 90 13.43 7.35 -3.23
N GLY A 91 14.28 8.36 -3.36
CA GLY A 91 14.14 9.43 -4.35
C GLY A 91 14.06 8.91 -5.78
N ASN A 92 14.92 7.96 -6.12
CA ASN A 92 14.90 7.31 -7.44
C ASN A 92 13.63 6.48 -7.67
N ALA A 93 13.12 5.83 -6.62
CA ALA A 93 11.94 4.97 -6.70
C ALA A 93 10.61 5.76 -6.85
N ILE A 94 10.62 7.06 -6.53
CA ILE A 94 9.43 7.93 -6.60
C ILE A 94 9.57 9.05 -7.63
N VAL A 95 10.58 9.00 -8.51
CA VAL A 95 10.90 10.07 -9.48
C VAL A 95 9.74 10.40 -10.41
N ASP A 96 8.87 9.44 -10.71
CA ASP A 96 7.72 9.58 -11.60
C ASP A 96 6.49 10.22 -10.93
N TYR A 97 6.59 10.55 -9.65
CA TYR A 97 5.49 11.18 -8.91
C TYR A 97 5.73 12.68 -8.69
N ASN A 98 4.66 13.46 -8.70
CA ASN A 98 4.73 14.88 -8.40
C ASN A 98 5.05 15.13 -6.92
N GLU A 99 4.46 14.31 -6.05
CA GLU A 99 4.68 14.38 -4.61
C GLU A 99 4.31 13.05 -3.96
N VAL A 100 5.18 12.55 -3.10
CA VAL A 100 4.94 11.37 -2.26
C VAL A 100 5.05 11.81 -0.81
N GLY A 101 4.04 11.46 -0.02
CA GLY A 101 4.01 11.76 1.41
C GLY A 101 4.99 10.92 2.21
N ALA A 102 5.26 11.33 3.44
CA ALA A 102 5.99 10.50 4.39
C ALA A 102 5.27 9.16 4.60
N PRO A 103 5.99 8.06 4.84
CA PRO A 103 5.38 6.77 5.13
C PRO A 103 4.46 6.83 6.35
N ILE A 104 3.24 6.31 6.19
CA ILE A 104 2.23 6.20 7.24
C ILE A 104 2.45 4.89 7.98
N GLY A 105 2.29 4.88 9.29
CA GLY A 105 2.47 3.67 10.12
C GLY A 105 3.90 3.42 10.55
N ILE A 106 4.79 4.41 10.38
CA ILE A 106 6.20 4.35 10.78
C ILE A 106 6.57 5.60 11.56
N VAL A 107 7.39 5.43 12.59
CA VAL A 107 8.00 6.52 13.36
C VAL A 107 9.52 6.43 13.26
N PHE A 108 10.16 7.57 13.08
CA PHE A 108 11.62 7.66 13.08
C PHE A 108 12.15 7.70 14.52
N ASP A 109 13.08 6.78 14.83
CA ASP A 109 13.81 6.78 16.08
C ASP A 109 15.11 7.58 15.88
N HIS A 110 15.18 8.76 16.46
CA HIS A 110 16.32 9.67 16.35
C HIS A 110 17.62 9.14 17.02
N ASP A 111 17.47 8.28 18.03
CA ASP A 111 18.61 7.77 18.79
C ASP A 111 19.35 6.67 18.02
N THR A 112 18.60 5.82 17.35
CA THR A 112 19.16 4.69 16.59
C THR A 112 19.28 4.94 15.09
N GLY A 113 18.57 5.94 14.56
CA GLY A 113 18.48 6.21 13.12
C GLY A 113 17.65 5.17 12.35
N TYR A 114 16.83 4.40 13.06
CA TYR A 114 15.90 3.44 12.45
C TYR A 114 14.48 3.98 12.41
N MET A 115 13.72 3.48 11.46
CA MET A 115 12.27 3.64 11.45
C MET A 115 11.62 2.43 12.10
N MET A 116 10.65 2.66 12.98
CA MET A 116 9.92 1.60 13.66
C MET A 116 8.46 1.57 13.21
N PRO A 117 7.90 0.38 12.94
CA PRO A 117 6.48 0.26 12.63
C PRO A 117 5.64 0.51 13.89
N VAL A 118 4.56 1.28 13.75
CA VAL A 118 3.68 1.63 14.87
C VAL A 118 2.23 1.21 14.66
N TYR A 119 1.79 0.98 13.42
CA TYR A 119 0.41 0.57 13.17
C TYR A 119 0.28 -0.94 13.07
N VAL A 120 -0.29 -1.52 14.13
CA VAL A 120 -0.62 -2.94 14.19
C VAL A 120 -1.84 -3.21 13.30
N TYR A 121 -1.74 -4.26 12.49
CA TYR A 121 -2.86 -4.75 11.69
C TYR A 121 -3.96 -5.30 12.59
N SER A 122 -5.21 -5.06 12.22
CA SER A 122 -6.40 -5.63 12.84
C SER A 122 -7.39 -6.07 11.77
N GLU A 123 -8.13 -7.15 12.01
CA GLU A 123 -9.28 -7.50 11.17
C GLU A 123 -10.45 -6.51 11.35
N ASP A 124 -10.43 -5.74 12.43
CA ASP A 124 -11.40 -4.70 12.74
C ASP A 124 -11.03 -3.39 12.05
N VAL A 125 -11.69 -3.12 10.93
CA VAL A 125 -11.51 -1.91 10.10
C VAL A 125 -11.84 -0.64 10.88
N GLU A 126 -12.86 -0.66 11.73
CA GLU A 126 -13.26 0.48 12.56
C GLU A 126 -12.16 0.87 13.52
N LYS A 127 -11.58 -0.12 14.18
CA LYS A 127 -10.46 0.08 15.10
C LYS A 127 -9.23 0.66 14.38
N MET A 128 -8.92 0.18 13.18
CA MET A 128 -7.81 0.73 12.39
C MET A 128 -8.09 2.18 11.97
N ALA A 129 -9.30 2.49 11.49
CA ALA A 129 -9.69 3.86 11.14
C ALA A 129 -9.66 4.79 12.36
N GLN A 130 -10.10 4.32 13.53
CA GLN A 130 -10.05 5.08 14.79
C GLN A 130 -8.61 5.38 15.22
N ASN A 131 -7.68 4.46 15.02
CA ASN A 131 -6.26 4.70 15.29
C ASN A 131 -5.69 5.81 14.40
N LEU A 132 -6.09 5.87 13.13
CA LEU A 132 -5.72 6.96 12.22
C LEU A 132 -6.30 8.32 12.66
N LEU A 133 -7.55 8.34 13.14
CA LEU A 133 -8.15 9.55 13.71
C LEU A 133 -7.36 10.09 14.89
N ASN A 134 -6.93 9.21 15.77
CA ASN A 134 -6.17 9.57 16.97
C ASN A 134 -4.74 10.03 16.65
N ALA A 135 -4.17 9.54 15.54
CA ALA A 135 -2.81 9.90 15.10
C ALA A 135 -2.77 11.22 14.31
N GLU A 136 -3.92 11.75 13.87
CA GLU A 136 -4.03 13.00 13.09
C GLU A 136 -3.09 13.08 11.88
N ASP A 137 -3.03 12.00 11.08
CA ASP A 137 -2.13 11.95 9.92
C ASP A 137 -2.55 12.98 8.85
N VAL A 138 -1.76 14.04 8.74
CA VAL A 138 -2.03 15.17 7.84
C VAL A 138 -1.95 14.78 6.36
N ASN A 139 -1.16 13.77 6.00
CA ASN A 139 -1.05 13.33 4.61
C ASN A 139 -2.38 12.76 4.10
N LEU A 140 -3.13 12.10 4.97
CA LEU A 140 -4.43 11.53 4.61
C LEU A 140 -5.55 12.57 4.53
N LYS A 141 -5.35 13.79 5.03
CA LYS A 141 -6.36 14.87 5.00
C LYS A 141 -6.32 15.72 3.72
N SER A 142 -5.34 15.48 2.84
CA SER A 142 -5.23 16.25 1.58
C SER A 142 -6.12 15.67 0.48
N PRO A 143 -7.03 16.45 -0.13
CA PRO A 143 -7.83 15.99 -1.27
C PRO A 143 -6.99 15.77 -2.54
N ALA A 144 -5.79 16.34 -2.61
CA ALA A 144 -4.88 16.18 -3.73
C ALA A 144 -4.18 14.81 -3.76
N ILE A 145 -4.17 14.11 -2.63
CA ILE A 145 -3.62 12.76 -2.54
C ILE A 145 -4.68 11.78 -3.01
N THR A 146 -4.36 11.01 -4.05
CA THR A 146 -5.28 10.09 -4.73
C THR A 146 -4.74 8.68 -4.88
N LEU A 147 -3.42 8.50 -4.74
CA LEU A 147 -2.74 7.22 -4.94
C LEU A 147 -2.19 6.70 -3.62
N VAL A 148 -2.19 5.37 -3.46
CA VAL A 148 -1.64 4.71 -2.29
C VAL A 148 -1.01 3.37 -2.66
N ASN A 149 0.05 3.00 -1.96
CA ASN A 149 0.55 1.64 -1.87
C ASN A 149 0.54 1.21 -0.40
N ILE A 150 0.13 -0.02 -0.15
CA ILE A 150 -0.01 -0.56 1.21
C ILE A 150 0.72 -1.89 1.25
N GLN A 151 1.47 -2.13 2.31
CA GLN A 151 2.03 -3.43 2.63
C GLN A 151 1.80 -3.80 4.08
N THR A 152 1.53 -5.09 4.30
CA THR A 152 1.54 -5.70 5.62
C THR A 152 2.78 -6.59 5.76
N PHE A 153 3.35 -6.63 6.96
CA PHE A 153 4.54 -7.45 7.23
C PHE A 153 4.62 -7.87 8.70
N GLU A 154 5.29 -8.99 8.93
CA GLU A 154 5.56 -9.48 10.28
C GLU A 154 6.84 -8.86 10.83
N TYR A 155 6.76 -8.37 12.07
CA TYR A 155 7.91 -7.86 12.83
C TYR A 155 7.74 -8.23 14.31
N ASN A 156 8.70 -8.95 14.87
CA ASN A 156 8.67 -9.45 16.26
C ASN A 156 7.37 -10.18 16.63
N GLY A 157 6.85 -11.02 15.72
CA GLY A 157 5.64 -11.81 15.96
C GLY A 157 4.32 -11.02 15.87
N THR A 158 4.38 -9.77 15.44
CA THR A 158 3.20 -8.91 15.26
C THR A 158 3.08 -8.50 13.79
N THR A 159 1.87 -8.56 13.24
CA THR A 159 1.60 -8.02 11.91
C THR A 159 1.43 -6.50 12.00
N PHE A 160 2.25 -5.77 11.26
CA PHE A 160 2.13 -4.33 11.07
C PHE A 160 1.70 -4.02 9.64
N TRP A 161 1.25 -2.79 9.43
CA TRP A 161 1.01 -2.26 8.11
C TRP A 161 1.64 -0.88 7.94
N VAL A 162 2.03 -0.57 6.71
CA VAL A 162 2.53 0.73 6.29
C VAL A 162 1.89 1.14 4.98
N ALA A 163 1.76 2.44 4.75
CA ALA A 163 1.26 2.98 3.51
C ALA A 163 2.16 4.11 3.00
N LEU A 164 2.33 4.19 1.67
CA LEU A 164 2.84 5.36 0.97
C LEU A 164 1.72 5.97 0.16
N VAL A 165 1.58 7.28 0.24
CA VAL A 165 0.56 8.02 -0.50
C VAL A 165 1.20 9.03 -1.45
N ALA A 166 0.56 9.26 -2.59
CA ALA A 166 1.04 10.18 -3.60
C ALA A 166 -0.09 11.01 -4.21
N LYS A 167 0.25 12.20 -4.74
CA LYS A 167 -0.73 13.05 -5.44
C LYS A 167 -1.06 12.49 -6.81
N SER A 168 -0.10 12.42 -7.70
CA SER A 168 -0.27 11.97 -9.08
C SER A 168 1.07 11.59 -9.67
N LYS A 169 1.05 10.84 -10.78
CA LYS A 169 2.22 10.69 -11.66
C LYS A 169 2.46 11.97 -12.46
N LYS A 170 3.73 12.17 -12.82
CA LYS A 170 4.16 13.25 -13.73
C LYS A 170 3.69 13.00 -15.15
#